data_63eb17ce22cdeeba100c82ab3846e151
#
_entry.id   63eb17ce22cdeeba100c82ab3846e151
#
_cell.length_a   1.000
_cell.length_b   1.000
_cell.length_c   1.000
_cell.angle_alpha   90.00
_cell.angle_beta   90.00
_cell.angle_gamma   90.00
#
_symmetry.space_group_name_H-M   'P 1'
#
loop_
_entity.id
_entity.type
_entity.pdbx_description
1 polymer ?
#
loop_
_entity_poly.entity_id
_entity_poly.type
_entity_poly.pdbx_seq_one_letter_code
_entity_poly.pdbx_strand_id
1 'polypeptide(L)'
;MKKSIISIISIVSVLISSFSVSAAELPRESAPCNATNEAIIVVENFIGDILTEVQNGLGYADARAKSNCIFFNAWLNGQTNGYSYGELVDIANAAIWQYRDMYLRPDFYANNLEKVRVIIAPVIEDYKSGKITYAEAEFNARVKIYQSVNPNFNPDVEYMKDPIYRDIPSVDNSLFILARKLILESK
;
A
#
# COMPACT_ATOMS: atom_id res chain seq x y z
N MET A 1 -20.48 12.48 -37.01
CA MET A 1 -19.89 12.57 -35.66
C MET A 1 -20.48 11.63 -34.59
N LYS A 2 -21.70 11.09 -34.70
CA LYS A 2 -22.32 10.18 -33.71
C LYS A 2 -21.75 8.74 -33.67
N LYS A 3 -21.18 8.26 -34.79
CA LYS A 3 -20.63 6.88 -34.86
C LYS A 3 -19.31 6.67 -34.11
N SER A 4 -18.49 7.71 -33.96
CA SER A 4 -17.20 7.62 -33.27
C SER A 4 -17.34 7.52 -31.75
N ILE A 5 -18.35 8.16 -31.16
CA ILE A 5 -18.61 8.17 -29.73
C ILE A 5 -19.05 6.78 -29.26
N ILE A 6 -19.87 6.08 -30.04
CA ILE A 6 -20.36 4.73 -29.71
C ILE A 6 -19.20 3.72 -29.71
N SER A 7 -18.26 3.85 -30.65
CA SER A 7 -17.07 2.99 -30.71
C SER A 7 -16.13 3.18 -29.51
N ILE A 8 -15.95 4.43 -29.02
CA ILE A 8 -15.11 4.72 -27.86
C ILE A 8 -15.73 4.15 -26.57
N ILE A 9 -17.05 4.31 -26.42
CA ILE A 9 -17.76 3.76 -25.25
C ILE A 9 -17.69 2.24 -25.25
N SER A 10 -17.80 1.58 -26.40
CA SER A 10 -17.68 0.13 -26.50
C SER A 10 -16.28 -0.38 -26.19
N ILE A 11 -15.24 0.34 -26.60
CA ILE A 11 -13.84 -0.03 -26.30
C ILE A 11 -13.55 0.13 -24.80
N VAL A 12 -14.03 1.19 -24.16
CA VAL A 12 -13.88 1.39 -22.72
C VAL A 12 -14.64 0.33 -21.93
N SER A 13 -15.84 -0.05 -22.37
CA SER A 13 -16.63 -1.11 -21.72
C SER A 13 -15.97 -2.49 -21.85
N VAL A 14 -15.34 -2.79 -22.97
CA VAL A 14 -14.58 -4.05 -23.18
C VAL A 14 -13.30 -4.09 -22.35
N LEU A 15 -12.59 -2.97 -22.20
CA LEU A 15 -11.42 -2.88 -21.34
C LEU A 15 -11.77 -3.04 -19.85
N ILE A 16 -12.90 -2.49 -19.40
CA ILE A 16 -13.37 -2.65 -18.02
C ILE A 16 -13.80 -4.10 -17.73
N SER A 17 -14.40 -4.81 -18.71
CA SER A 17 -14.82 -6.19 -18.52
C SER A 17 -13.68 -7.23 -18.59
N SER A 18 -12.55 -6.90 -19.21
CA SER A 18 -11.40 -7.79 -19.24
C SER A 18 -10.51 -7.73 -17.99
N PHE A 19 -10.76 -6.78 -17.08
CA PHE A 19 -10.10 -6.71 -15.77
C PHE A 19 -10.89 -7.36 -14.64
N SER A 20 -11.83 -8.25 -14.93
CA SER A 20 -12.35 -9.19 -13.93
C SER A 20 -11.25 -10.19 -13.58
N VAL A 21 -10.16 -9.70 -12.99
CA VAL A 21 -9.23 -10.54 -12.28
C VAL A 21 -10.02 -11.18 -11.16
N SER A 22 -10.13 -12.49 -11.22
CA SER A 22 -10.51 -13.38 -10.14
C SER A 22 -10.22 -12.75 -8.78
N ALA A 23 -11.10 -12.93 -7.81
CA ALA A 23 -10.89 -12.60 -6.39
C ALA A 23 -9.72 -13.42 -5.78
N ALA A 24 -8.71 -13.73 -6.59
CA ALA A 24 -7.45 -14.31 -6.17
C ALA A 24 -6.76 -13.28 -5.26
N GLU A 25 -6.53 -13.70 -4.07
CA GLU A 25 -5.74 -13.13 -2.99
C GLU A 25 -5.12 -11.76 -3.31
N LEU A 26 -5.74 -10.75 -2.69
CA LEU A 26 -5.21 -9.40 -2.69
C LEU A 26 -3.76 -9.43 -2.24
N PRO A 27 -2.84 -8.75 -2.93
CA PRO A 27 -1.50 -8.61 -2.41
C PRO A 27 -1.62 -7.99 -1.02
N ARG A 28 -1.33 -8.79 0.00
CA ARG A 28 -1.29 -8.37 1.42
C ARG A 28 -0.03 -7.58 1.72
N GLU A 29 0.62 -7.09 0.70
CA GLU A 29 1.88 -6.39 0.82
C GLU A 29 1.64 -4.88 0.88
N SER A 30 2.42 -4.23 1.73
CA SER A 30 2.62 -2.79 1.73
C SER A 30 3.02 -2.31 0.33
N ALA A 31 2.95 -1.01 0.09
CA ALA A 31 3.39 -0.42 -1.17
C ALA A 31 4.74 -1.00 -1.61
N PRO A 32 4.99 -1.09 -2.92
CA PRO A 32 6.25 -1.59 -3.43
C PRO A 32 7.43 -0.96 -2.69
N CYS A 33 8.44 -1.76 -2.33
CA CYS A 33 9.60 -1.29 -1.56
C CYS A 33 10.35 -0.13 -2.23
N ASN A 34 10.13 0.07 -3.53
CA ASN A 34 10.70 1.15 -4.33
C ASN A 34 9.79 2.38 -4.45
N ALA A 35 8.59 2.37 -3.85
CA ALA A 35 7.72 3.53 -3.87
C ALA A 35 8.38 4.71 -3.14
N THR A 36 8.43 5.85 -3.80
CA THR A 36 8.91 7.09 -3.19
C THR A 36 7.80 7.76 -2.38
N ASN A 37 8.18 8.62 -1.42
CA ASN A 37 7.19 9.43 -0.70
C ASN A 37 6.36 10.29 -1.65
N GLU A 38 6.99 10.83 -2.69
CA GLU A 38 6.33 11.64 -3.70
C GLU A 38 5.26 10.85 -4.46
N ALA A 39 5.56 9.60 -4.84
CA ALA A 39 4.59 8.73 -5.49
C ALA A 39 3.40 8.41 -4.58
N ILE A 40 3.65 8.18 -3.29
CA ILE A 40 2.60 7.92 -2.31
C ILE A 40 1.72 9.15 -2.14
N ILE A 41 2.30 10.35 -2.02
CA ILE A 41 1.56 11.60 -1.92
C ILE A 41 0.72 11.86 -3.18
N VAL A 42 1.28 11.60 -4.36
CA VAL A 42 0.54 11.71 -5.62
C VAL A 42 -0.67 10.79 -5.60
N VAL A 43 -0.49 9.53 -5.21
CA VAL A 43 -1.59 8.56 -5.13
C VAL A 43 -2.65 9.02 -4.12
N GLU A 44 -2.26 9.40 -2.92
CA GLU A 44 -3.20 9.85 -1.88
C GLU A 44 -3.99 11.08 -2.31
N ASN A 45 -3.37 12.02 -3.01
CA ASN A 45 -4.06 13.19 -3.56
C ASN A 45 -5.10 12.82 -4.61
N PHE A 46 -4.85 11.78 -5.43
CA PHE A 46 -5.80 11.34 -6.44
C PHE A 46 -6.97 10.53 -5.89
N ILE A 47 -6.75 9.76 -4.84
CA ILE A 47 -7.75 8.80 -4.32
C ILE A 47 -8.21 9.10 -2.88
N GLY A 48 -7.89 10.27 -2.33
CA GLY A 48 -8.25 10.64 -0.95
C GLY A 48 -9.74 10.46 -0.63
N ASP A 49 -10.62 10.85 -1.57
CA ASP A 49 -12.07 10.66 -1.42
C ASP A 49 -12.43 9.17 -1.36
N ILE A 50 -11.80 8.34 -2.21
CA ILE A 50 -12.01 6.88 -2.21
C ILE A 50 -11.52 6.27 -0.89
N LEU A 51 -10.37 6.68 -0.38
CA LEU A 51 -9.86 6.21 0.91
C LEU A 51 -10.82 6.57 2.05
N THR A 52 -11.41 7.77 2.00
CA THR A 52 -12.47 8.18 2.93
C THR A 52 -13.71 7.31 2.81
N GLU A 53 -14.17 7.02 1.59
CA GLU A 53 -15.29 6.10 1.37
C GLU A 53 -14.99 4.68 1.89
N VAL A 54 -13.74 4.21 1.75
CA VAL A 54 -13.30 2.90 2.29
C VAL A 54 -13.37 2.89 3.81
N GLN A 55 -12.98 3.97 4.47
CA GLN A 55 -13.13 4.12 5.92
C GLN A 55 -14.59 4.12 6.37
N ASN A 56 -15.52 4.48 5.48
CA ASN A 56 -16.96 4.45 5.70
C ASN A 56 -17.62 3.16 5.18
N GLY A 57 -16.85 2.16 4.77
CA GLY A 57 -17.35 0.83 4.46
C GLY A 57 -17.37 0.45 2.97
N LEU A 58 -16.90 1.33 2.05
CA LEU A 58 -16.80 0.94 0.64
C LEU A 58 -15.93 -0.31 0.49
N GLY A 59 -16.42 -1.29 -0.28
CA GLY A 59 -15.72 -2.54 -0.54
C GLY A 59 -14.45 -2.35 -1.34
N TYR A 60 -13.47 -3.24 -1.13
CA TYR A 60 -12.18 -3.19 -1.83
C TYR A 60 -12.33 -3.21 -3.36
N ALA A 61 -13.17 -4.08 -3.89
CA ALA A 61 -13.35 -4.21 -5.35
C ALA A 61 -13.87 -2.92 -5.97
N ASP A 62 -14.86 -2.28 -5.33
CA ASP A 62 -15.45 -1.04 -5.82
C ASP A 62 -14.46 0.13 -5.70
N ALA A 63 -13.76 0.23 -4.59
CA ALA A 63 -12.72 1.24 -4.38
C ALA A 63 -11.60 1.12 -5.43
N ARG A 64 -11.15 -0.11 -5.71
CA ARG A 64 -10.14 -0.41 -6.72
C ARG A 64 -10.61 -0.03 -8.13
N ALA A 65 -11.87 -0.36 -8.47
CA ALA A 65 -12.43 -0.01 -9.78
C ALA A 65 -12.48 1.52 -9.97
N LYS A 66 -12.95 2.26 -8.96
CA LYS A 66 -12.94 3.73 -8.98
C LYS A 66 -11.52 4.30 -9.14
N SER A 67 -10.57 3.82 -8.34
CA SER A 67 -9.17 4.23 -8.37
C SER A 67 -8.53 3.99 -9.74
N ASN A 68 -8.72 2.82 -10.33
CA ASN A 68 -8.19 2.50 -11.66
C ASN A 68 -8.69 3.46 -12.73
N CYS A 69 -9.97 3.84 -12.69
CA CYS A 69 -10.54 4.84 -13.63
C CYS A 69 -9.86 6.21 -13.44
N ILE A 70 -9.62 6.64 -12.21
CA ILE A 70 -8.96 7.92 -11.92
C ILE A 70 -7.55 7.92 -12.49
N PHE A 71 -6.75 6.90 -12.20
CA PHE A 71 -5.36 6.84 -12.67
C PHE A 71 -5.25 6.66 -14.18
N PHE A 72 -6.17 5.91 -14.79
CA PHE A 72 -6.20 5.80 -16.24
C PHE A 72 -6.42 7.16 -16.90
N ASN A 73 -7.37 7.94 -16.40
CA ASN A 73 -7.63 9.28 -16.91
C ASN A 73 -6.47 10.23 -16.64
N ALA A 74 -5.88 10.20 -15.46
CA ALA A 74 -4.73 11.01 -15.11
C ALA A 74 -3.51 10.70 -15.99
N TRP A 75 -3.27 9.42 -16.28
CA TRP A 75 -2.20 8.99 -17.17
C TRP A 75 -2.43 9.46 -18.62
N LEU A 76 -3.64 9.30 -19.15
CA LEU A 76 -3.99 9.78 -20.49
C LEU A 76 -3.80 11.29 -20.65
N ASN A 77 -4.00 12.05 -19.57
CA ASN A 77 -3.88 13.51 -19.57
C ASN A 77 -2.47 14.01 -19.18
N GLY A 78 -1.50 13.11 -18.99
CA GLY A 78 -0.14 13.47 -18.56
C GLY A 78 -0.04 14.06 -17.15
N GLN A 79 -0.99 13.75 -16.27
CA GLN A 79 -1.11 14.31 -14.91
C GLN A 79 -0.48 13.42 -13.83
N THR A 80 0.38 12.47 -14.20
CA THR A 80 0.94 11.48 -13.27
C THR A 80 2.32 11.85 -12.74
N ASN A 81 2.79 13.07 -12.95
CA ASN A 81 4.11 13.55 -12.50
C ASN A 81 5.28 12.64 -12.94
N GLY A 82 5.15 12.00 -14.10
CA GLY A 82 6.17 11.11 -14.66
C GLY A 82 6.09 9.66 -14.19
N TYR A 83 5.21 9.32 -13.26
CA TYR A 83 4.99 7.94 -12.83
C TYR A 83 4.19 7.16 -13.87
N SER A 84 4.51 5.87 -14.01
CA SER A 84 3.74 4.98 -14.87
C SER A 84 2.37 4.66 -14.25
N TYR A 85 1.41 4.34 -15.11
CA TYR A 85 0.09 3.91 -14.66
C TYR A 85 0.17 2.69 -13.71
N GLY A 86 1.04 1.72 -14.02
CA GLY A 86 1.21 0.51 -13.21
C GLY A 86 1.70 0.82 -11.79
N GLU A 87 2.74 1.66 -11.66
CA GLU A 87 3.27 2.06 -10.36
C GLU A 87 2.21 2.73 -9.48
N LEU A 88 1.44 3.67 -10.05
CA LEU A 88 0.42 4.38 -9.28
C LEU A 88 -0.73 3.45 -8.87
N VAL A 89 -1.15 2.54 -9.73
CA VAL A 89 -2.19 1.56 -9.43
C VAL A 89 -1.75 0.59 -8.33
N ASP A 90 -0.50 0.13 -8.34
CA ASP A 90 0.01 -0.77 -7.32
C ASP A 90 0.05 -0.09 -5.94
N ILE A 91 0.52 1.16 -5.88
CA ILE A 91 0.52 1.95 -4.65
C ILE A 91 -0.93 2.18 -4.16
N ALA A 92 -1.84 2.54 -5.08
CA ALA A 92 -3.23 2.78 -4.76
C ALA A 92 -3.94 1.53 -4.22
N ASN A 93 -3.73 0.38 -4.85
CA ASN A 93 -4.29 -0.88 -4.40
C ASN A 93 -3.81 -1.25 -2.99
N ALA A 94 -2.53 -1.02 -2.69
CA ALA A 94 -1.97 -1.24 -1.36
C ALA A 94 -2.61 -0.29 -0.33
N ALA A 95 -2.78 0.99 -0.67
CA ALA A 95 -3.42 1.98 0.20
C ALA A 95 -4.89 1.61 0.47
N ILE A 96 -5.67 1.31 -0.57
CA ILE A 96 -7.09 0.91 -0.45
C ILE A 96 -7.21 -0.33 0.45
N TRP A 97 -6.32 -1.32 0.26
CA TRP A 97 -6.33 -2.52 1.09
C TRP A 97 -6.06 -2.20 2.56
N GLN A 98 -5.10 -1.32 2.85
CA GLN A 98 -4.76 -0.92 4.21
C GLN A 98 -5.92 -0.21 4.91
N TYR A 99 -6.55 0.76 4.24
CA TYR A 99 -7.71 1.47 4.78
C TYR A 99 -8.89 0.51 5.00
N ARG A 100 -9.06 -0.47 4.11
CA ARG A 100 -10.09 -1.50 4.29
C ARG A 100 -9.81 -2.42 5.48
N ASP A 101 -8.57 -2.85 5.67
CA ASP A 101 -8.19 -3.66 6.83
C ASP A 101 -8.41 -2.88 8.13
N MET A 102 -8.05 -1.60 8.17
CA MET A 102 -8.30 -0.72 9.31
C MET A 102 -9.80 -0.62 9.64
N TYR A 103 -10.65 -0.50 8.62
CA TYR A 103 -12.10 -0.48 8.79
C TYR A 103 -12.63 -1.80 9.37
N LEU A 104 -12.10 -2.92 8.93
CA LEU A 104 -12.55 -4.26 9.38
C LEU A 104 -12.02 -4.64 10.75
N ARG A 105 -10.91 -4.04 11.21
CA ARG A 105 -10.19 -4.42 12.43
C ARG A 105 -9.84 -3.22 13.32
N PRO A 106 -10.78 -2.32 13.61
CA PRO A 106 -10.48 -1.07 14.33
C PRO A 106 -9.87 -1.33 15.71
N ASP A 107 -10.35 -2.32 16.45
CA ASP A 107 -9.84 -2.66 17.78
C ASP A 107 -8.40 -3.20 17.73
N PHE A 108 -8.06 -3.95 16.69
CA PHE A 108 -6.69 -4.43 16.51
C PHE A 108 -5.72 -3.24 16.37
N TYR A 109 -6.06 -2.29 15.53
CA TYR A 109 -5.23 -1.10 15.29
C TYR A 109 -5.13 -0.23 16.54
N ALA A 110 -6.24 0.04 17.23
CA ALA A 110 -6.24 0.80 18.47
C ALA A 110 -5.37 0.15 19.55
N ASN A 111 -5.48 -1.16 19.74
CA ASN A 111 -4.77 -1.89 20.78
C ASN A 111 -3.25 -2.07 20.47
N ASN A 112 -2.84 -1.96 19.23
CA ASN A 112 -1.43 -2.15 18.85
C ASN A 112 -0.70 -0.85 18.48
N LEU A 113 -1.39 0.28 18.40
CA LEU A 113 -0.81 1.56 17.95
C LEU A 113 0.43 1.95 18.76
N GLU A 114 0.29 2.00 20.07
CA GLU A 114 1.39 2.43 20.94
C GLU A 114 2.52 1.40 20.99
N LYS A 115 2.20 0.13 20.99
CA LYS A 115 3.18 -0.95 20.94
C LYS A 115 4.04 -0.85 19.67
N VAL A 116 3.45 -0.68 18.52
CA VAL A 116 4.19 -0.56 17.26
C VAL A 116 5.00 0.74 17.24
N ARG A 117 4.43 1.86 17.71
CA ARG A 117 5.14 3.13 17.82
C ARG A 117 6.43 3.00 18.62
N VAL A 118 6.39 2.35 19.77
CA VAL A 118 7.57 2.12 20.61
C VAL A 118 8.59 1.25 19.90
N ILE A 119 8.16 0.15 19.27
CA ILE A 119 9.05 -0.77 18.55
C ILE A 119 9.82 -0.06 17.43
N ILE A 120 9.16 0.81 16.66
CA ILE A 120 9.75 1.46 15.49
C ILE A 120 10.22 2.90 15.73
N ALA A 121 10.17 3.39 16.97
CA ALA A 121 10.57 4.77 17.30
C ALA A 121 11.95 5.17 16.73
N PRO A 122 13.01 4.34 16.83
CA PRO A 122 14.31 4.69 16.26
C PRO A 122 14.25 4.83 14.72
N VAL A 123 13.44 4.02 14.06
CA VAL A 123 13.26 4.07 12.60
C VAL A 123 12.57 5.37 12.19
N ILE A 124 11.54 5.77 12.94
CA ILE A 124 10.84 7.05 12.70
C ILE A 124 11.80 8.23 12.84
N GLU A 125 12.64 8.24 13.87
CA GLU A 125 13.61 9.32 14.07
C GLU A 125 14.66 9.40 12.96
N ASP A 126 15.17 8.27 12.50
CA ASP A 126 16.12 8.22 11.38
C ASP A 126 15.47 8.68 10.06
N TYR A 127 14.20 8.33 9.83
CA TYR A 127 13.45 8.79 8.67
C TYR A 127 13.15 10.30 8.73
N LYS A 128 12.68 10.82 9.87
CA LYS A 128 12.42 12.25 10.07
C LYS A 128 13.66 13.11 9.89
N SER A 129 14.81 12.62 10.34
CA SER A 129 16.10 13.32 10.19
C SER A 129 16.70 13.20 8.79
N GLY A 130 16.08 12.44 7.88
CA GLY A 130 16.58 12.23 6.52
C GLY A 130 17.77 11.30 6.41
N LYS A 131 18.12 10.56 7.45
CA LYS A 131 19.22 9.59 7.43
C LYS A 131 18.91 8.36 6.58
N ILE A 132 17.63 8.00 6.49
CA ILE A 132 17.15 6.87 5.71
C ILE A 132 16.00 7.29 4.81
N THR A 133 15.87 6.61 3.68
CA THR A 133 14.75 6.74 2.76
C THR A 133 13.48 6.09 3.33
N TYR A 134 12.33 6.37 2.69
CA TYR A 134 11.08 5.71 3.05
C TYR A 134 11.16 4.18 2.90
N ALA A 135 11.76 3.68 1.82
CA ALA A 135 11.91 2.25 1.58
C ALA A 135 12.76 1.56 2.66
N GLU A 136 13.87 2.22 3.07
CA GLU A 136 14.70 1.74 4.18
C GLU A 136 13.95 1.79 5.51
N ALA A 137 13.15 2.82 5.75
CA ALA A 137 12.35 2.93 6.96
C ALA A 137 11.29 1.82 7.04
N GLU A 138 10.59 1.53 5.94
CA GLU A 138 9.62 0.44 5.87
C GLU A 138 10.29 -0.93 6.12
N PHE A 139 11.44 -1.18 5.48
CA PHE A 139 12.21 -2.40 5.69
C PHE A 139 12.69 -2.53 7.14
N ASN A 140 13.30 -1.48 7.69
CA ASN A 140 13.79 -1.48 9.07
C ASN A 140 12.68 -1.66 10.09
N ALA A 141 11.51 -1.07 9.86
CA ALA A 141 10.34 -1.25 10.70
C ALA A 141 9.87 -2.71 10.72
N ARG A 142 9.83 -3.38 9.57
CA ARG A 142 9.52 -4.82 9.48
C ARG A 142 10.51 -5.66 10.28
N VAL A 143 11.82 -5.38 10.12
CA VAL A 143 12.87 -6.06 10.89
C VAL A 143 12.65 -5.88 12.38
N LYS A 144 12.38 -4.64 12.85
CA LYS A 144 12.12 -4.37 14.26
C LYS A 144 10.88 -5.11 14.79
N ILE A 145 9.82 -5.20 14.02
CA ILE A 145 8.62 -5.95 14.37
C ILE A 145 8.94 -7.46 14.48
N TYR A 146 9.67 -8.04 13.53
CA TYR A 146 10.11 -9.44 13.62
C TYR A 146 10.99 -9.67 14.85
N GLN A 147 11.95 -8.78 15.10
CA GLN A 147 12.83 -8.87 16.28
C GLN A 147 12.08 -8.73 17.62
N SER A 148 10.93 -8.05 17.63
CA SER A 148 10.10 -7.96 18.84
C SER A 148 9.45 -9.30 19.22
N VAL A 149 9.34 -10.22 18.27
CA VAL A 149 8.81 -11.59 18.46
C VAL A 149 9.94 -12.61 18.58
N ASN A 150 10.96 -12.48 17.76
CA ASN A 150 12.16 -13.29 17.80
C ASN A 150 13.41 -12.38 17.85
N PRO A 151 14.00 -12.12 19.01
CA PRO A 151 15.17 -11.24 19.14
C PRO A 151 16.39 -11.67 18.31
N ASN A 152 16.47 -12.95 17.95
CA ASN A 152 17.57 -13.50 17.13
C ASN A 152 17.28 -13.41 15.62
N PHE A 153 16.15 -12.84 15.21
CA PHE A 153 15.86 -12.68 13.80
C PHE A 153 16.92 -11.81 13.12
N ASN A 154 17.59 -12.40 12.13
CA ASN A 154 18.60 -11.71 11.30
C ASN A 154 18.12 -11.65 9.86
N PRO A 155 17.74 -10.48 9.34
CA PRO A 155 17.24 -10.33 7.99
C PRO A 155 18.25 -10.80 6.94
N ASP A 156 19.54 -10.48 7.11
CA ASP A 156 20.58 -10.82 6.12
C ASP A 156 20.71 -12.33 5.90
N VAL A 157 20.58 -13.10 6.99
CA VAL A 157 20.62 -14.55 6.92
C VAL A 157 19.32 -15.13 6.41
N GLU A 158 18.18 -14.63 6.88
CA GLU A 158 16.87 -15.19 6.52
C GLU A 158 16.50 -14.90 5.05
N TYR A 159 16.85 -13.71 4.52
CA TYR A 159 16.61 -13.39 3.13
C TYR A 159 17.49 -14.20 2.14
N MET A 160 18.63 -14.69 2.57
CA MET A 160 19.51 -15.55 1.76
C MET A 160 19.10 -17.04 1.77
N LYS A 161 18.24 -17.44 2.71
CA LYS A 161 17.75 -18.83 2.79
C LYS A 161 16.71 -19.11 1.73
N ASP A 162 16.63 -20.38 1.31
CA ASP A 162 15.49 -20.87 0.56
C ASP A 162 14.18 -20.57 1.32
N PRO A 163 13.11 -20.13 0.66
CA PRO A 163 11.82 -19.83 1.32
C PRO A 163 11.29 -20.96 2.20
N ILE A 164 11.60 -22.21 1.89
CA ILE A 164 11.20 -23.40 2.66
C ILE A 164 11.92 -23.48 4.02
N TYR A 165 13.13 -22.91 4.12
CA TYR A 165 13.98 -23.00 5.31
C TYR A 165 14.09 -21.67 6.08
N ARG A 166 13.28 -20.67 5.73
CA ARG A 166 13.26 -19.37 6.41
C ARG A 166 12.62 -19.51 7.79
N ASP A 167 13.32 -19.07 8.81
CA ASP A 167 12.79 -18.93 10.18
C ASP A 167 12.23 -17.51 10.36
N ILE A 168 11.18 -17.20 9.61
CA ILE A 168 10.50 -15.91 9.72
C ILE A 168 9.41 -16.03 10.78
N PRO A 169 9.46 -15.18 11.84
CA PRO A 169 8.43 -15.20 12.87
C PRO A 169 7.04 -14.95 12.29
N SER A 170 6.05 -15.69 12.77
CA SER A 170 4.66 -15.45 12.42
C SER A 170 4.19 -14.13 13.06
N VAL A 171 3.96 -13.12 12.23
CA VAL A 171 3.52 -11.79 12.63
C VAL A 171 2.27 -11.42 11.83
N ASP A 172 1.29 -10.81 12.50
CA ASP A 172 0.12 -10.27 11.80
C ASP A 172 0.54 -9.12 10.87
N ASN A 173 0.26 -9.25 9.59
CA ASN A 173 0.63 -8.27 8.57
C ASN A 173 0.08 -6.86 8.86
N SER A 174 -1.02 -6.76 9.61
CA SER A 174 -1.59 -5.46 10.00
C SER A 174 -0.67 -4.65 10.91
N LEU A 175 0.33 -5.28 11.58
CA LEU A 175 1.37 -4.54 12.32
C LEU A 175 2.29 -3.77 11.36
N PHE A 176 2.58 -4.33 10.17
CA PHE A 176 3.37 -3.64 9.15
C PHE A 176 2.60 -2.47 8.53
N ILE A 177 1.29 -2.64 8.32
CA ILE A 177 0.40 -1.56 7.87
C ILE A 177 0.43 -0.41 8.86
N LEU A 178 0.32 -0.73 10.15
CA LEU A 178 0.36 0.28 11.21
C LEU A 178 1.72 0.98 11.29
N ALA A 179 2.81 0.24 11.15
CA ALA A 179 4.16 0.81 11.11
C ALA A 179 4.33 1.77 9.94
N ARG A 180 3.88 1.39 8.75
CA ARG A 180 3.91 2.23 7.56
C ARG A 180 3.13 3.53 7.77
N LYS A 181 1.90 3.45 8.29
CA LYS A 181 1.10 4.62 8.62
C LYS A 181 1.87 5.57 9.54
N LEU A 182 2.45 5.06 10.63
CA LEU A 182 3.22 5.86 11.58
C LEU A 182 4.45 6.52 10.96
N ILE A 183 5.13 5.86 10.02
CA ILE A 183 6.25 6.42 9.27
C ILE A 183 5.76 7.58 8.38
N LEU A 184 4.70 7.39 7.61
CA LEU A 184 4.16 8.43 6.71
C LEU A 184 3.64 9.65 7.47
N GLU A 185 2.94 9.45 8.59
CA GLU A 185 2.43 10.53 9.44
C GLU A 185 3.52 11.28 10.22
N SER A 186 4.76 10.78 10.20
CA SER A 186 5.87 11.39 10.95
C SER A 186 6.56 12.56 10.24
N LYS A 187 6.32 12.75 8.97
CA LYS A 187 6.78 13.89 8.16
C LYS A 187 5.62 14.81 7.84
#